data_0cb6c8f66616e4455bd5eb33e8911cfe
#
_entry.id   0cb6c8f66616e4455bd5eb33e8911cfe
#
_cell.length_a   1.000
_cell.length_b   1.000
_cell.length_c   1.000
_cell.angle_alpha   90.00
_cell.angle_beta   90.00
_cell.angle_gamma   90.00
#
_symmetry.space_group_name_H-M   'P 1'
#
loop_
_entity.id
_entity.type
_entity.pdbx_description
1 polymer ?
#
loop_
_entity_poly.entity_id
_entity_poly.type
_entity_poly.pdbx_seq_one_letter_code
_entity_poly.pdbx_strand_id
1 'polypeptide(L)'
;MKKLLLSLTLLVSCGAFAQEGPTMGWSSWNTFGVNISENIIKKQADAMVSKGLDKVGYKFINIDDGYFGGRDKTTGQLLIHPTRFPHGMKTVVDYIHGKGLKAGIYSDAGHNTCGNYYNGDVIAKGVGLYEHDQQDADFFFKELGFDFIKVDFCGGDGPQNSERLTLDEQERYTAISKAIENTGRTDVRLNVCRWDYPGTWVHDVAFSWRTTHDIYDGWASVKGILSENLYLTAYAYDGKFNDMDMLEVGRSMTAEEDKTHFGMWCFMNSPLLIGCDLTKIRTSALELLKNEDLIALNQDKLFYQPYVAKKLNGCYVLVRDIEELNGKRRAFAIYNPEDAQRHLKVNFADLQLGGSVSLRDAFAQAELGSFEESLDVTVPAHGTRIYIADAEERLERVRYEAECAYISDYQEIRNNQSERTGVYENADFCSNGAKAGWLGYSEKNDLIWKNVYVVNDGEYKLTIGYISGENRNITLHVNDAKIQTFSVNSGGWQTVGRRTINVQLQKGWNKVRLSNSSNWMPDIDYIEVVKVPTAVSPLSGASSEAGKDEIFLLNGLKMKKQNKSSKAIYIKDGKKYIN
;
A
#
# COMPACT_ATOMS: atom_id res chain seq x y z
N MET A 1 -18.38 50.71 39.51
CA MET A 1 -18.73 50.28 38.16
C MET A 1 -17.63 49.35 37.64
N LYS A 2 -17.83 48.03 37.79
CA LYS A 2 -16.90 47.01 37.28
C LYS A 2 -17.35 46.63 35.87
N LYS A 3 -16.50 46.87 34.88
CA LYS A 3 -16.72 46.42 33.49
C LYS A 3 -16.32 44.94 33.38
N LEU A 4 -17.30 44.11 33.11
CA LEU A 4 -17.11 42.70 32.75
C LEU A 4 -16.72 42.64 31.27
N LEU A 5 -15.48 42.23 30.96
CA LEU A 5 -15.09 41.85 29.59
C LEU A 5 -15.53 40.41 29.36
N LEU A 6 -16.47 40.25 28.46
CA LEU A 6 -16.87 38.92 27.93
C LEU A 6 -15.93 38.58 26.77
N SER A 7 -14.98 37.68 26.99
CA SER A 7 -14.18 37.08 25.90
C SER A 7 -14.98 36.02 25.20
N LEU A 8 -15.40 36.30 23.99
CA LEU A 8 -16.02 35.34 23.07
C LEU A 8 -14.91 34.46 22.46
N THR A 9 -14.72 33.28 23.01
CA THR A 9 -13.83 32.27 22.42
C THR A 9 -14.58 31.63 21.24
N LEU A 10 -14.18 31.98 20.02
CA LEU A 10 -14.62 31.27 18.81
C LEU A 10 -13.99 29.88 18.81
N LEU A 11 -14.76 28.87 19.18
CA LEU A 11 -14.44 27.47 18.91
C LEU A 11 -14.57 27.25 17.40
N VAL A 12 -13.44 27.34 16.70
CA VAL A 12 -13.34 26.77 15.34
C VAL A 12 -13.34 25.24 15.55
N SER A 13 -14.49 24.63 15.38
CA SER A 13 -14.57 23.18 15.22
C SER A 13 -13.88 22.84 13.88
N CYS A 14 -12.59 22.51 13.90
CA CYS A 14 -12.02 21.69 12.86
C CYS A 14 -12.79 20.36 12.89
N GLY A 15 -13.78 20.23 12.04
CA GLY A 15 -14.35 18.95 11.69
C GLY A 15 -13.21 18.13 11.10
N ALA A 16 -12.65 17.21 11.90
CA ALA A 16 -11.84 16.14 11.34
C ALA A 16 -12.78 15.39 10.39
N PHE A 17 -12.65 15.62 9.09
CA PHE A 17 -13.26 14.74 8.10
C PHE A 17 -12.67 13.36 8.38
N ALA A 18 -13.53 12.40 8.68
CA ALA A 18 -13.09 11.02 8.82
C ALA A 18 -12.42 10.64 7.50
N GLN A 19 -11.16 10.22 7.58
CA GLN A 19 -10.37 9.79 6.42
C GLN A 19 -11.14 8.67 5.74
N GLU A 20 -11.51 8.88 4.46
CA GLU A 20 -12.27 7.88 3.71
C GLU A 20 -11.33 6.79 3.18
N GLY A 21 -11.74 5.52 3.30
CA GLY A 21 -11.01 4.35 2.81
C GLY A 21 -10.89 4.27 1.28
N PRO A 22 -10.19 3.24 0.76
CA PRO A 22 -10.08 2.98 -0.67
C PRO A 22 -11.45 2.94 -1.35
N THR A 23 -11.52 3.38 -2.60
CA THR A 23 -12.79 3.41 -3.35
C THR A 23 -13.35 2.00 -3.54
N MET A 24 -14.61 1.80 -3.19
CA MET A 24 -15.33 0.55 -3.42
C MET A 24 -16.51 0.79 -4.37
N GLY A 25 -16.59 0.02 -5.44
CA GLY A 25 -17.64 0.22 -6.44
C GLY A 25 -17.58 -0.79 -7.59
N TRP A 26 -18.10 -0.36 -8.71
CA TRP A 26 -18.11 -1.07 -9.98
C TRP A 26 -17.64 -0.13 -11.09
N SER A 27 -16.93 -0.65 -12.10
CA SER A 27 -16.53 0.09 -13.29
C SER A 27 -16.88 -0.67 -14.55
N SER A 28 -17.24 0.08 -15.62
CA SER A 28 -17.81 -0.51 -16.81
C SER A 28 -16.80 -1.15 -17.76
N TRP A 29 -15.49 -0.82 -17.66
CA TRP A 29 -14.51 -1.10 -18.70
C TRP A 29 -14.31 -2.58 -19.00
N ASN A 30 -13.93 -3.40 -18.02
CA ASN A 30 -13.46 -4.76 -18.26
C ASN A 30 -14.51 -5.70 -18.85
N THR A 31 -15.80 -5.41 -18.66
CA THR A 31 -16.88 -6.19 -19.26
C THR A 31 -17.45 -5.58 -20.54
N PHE A 32 -17.55 -4.25 -20.59
CA PHE A 32 -18.31 -3.59 -21.66
C PHE A 32 -17.45 -2.78 -22.63
N GLY A 33 -16.19 -2.43 -22.26
CA GLY A 33 -15.37 -1.51 -23.03
C GLY A 33 -16.14 -0.25 -23.39
N VAL A 34 -16.03 0.20 -24.61
CA VAL A 34 -16.80 1.37 -25.14
C VAL A 34 -18.28 1.08 -25.42
N ASN A 35 -18.72 -0.20 -25.30
CA ASN A 35 -20.11 -0.61 -25.63
C ASN A 35 -21.04 -0.45 -24.43
N ILE A 36 -21.05 0.73 -23.83
CA ILE A 36 -21.90 1.10 -22.71
C ILE A 36 -23.16 1.86 -23.17
N SER A 37 -24.14 1.94 -22.29
CA SER A 37 -25.34 2.73 -22.50
C SER A 37 -25.99 3.11 -21.17
N GLU A 38 -26.84 4.13 -21.18
CA GLU A 38 -27.66 4.52 -20.03
C GLU A 38 -28.35 3.32 -19.37
N ASN A 39 -28.92 2.40 -20.17
CA ASN A 39 -29.61 1.22 -19.67
C ASN A 39 -28.66 0.23 -18.97
N ILE A 40 -27.45 0.01 -19.53
CA ILE A 40 -26.44 -0.85 -18.89
C ILE A 40 -26.05 -0.26 -17.53
N ILE A 41 -25.69 1.02 -17.46
CA ILE A 41 -25.27 1.68 -16.23
C ILE A 41 -26.36 1.60 -15.15
N LYS A 42 -27.61 1.92 -15.51
CA LYS A 42 -28.74 1.82 -14.58
C LYS A 42 -28.97 0.40 -14.07
N LYS A 43 -28.84 -0.63 -14.92
CA LYS A 43 -28.95 -2.03 -14.49
C LYS A 43 -27.82 -2.44 -13.54
N GLN A 44 -26.61 -1.95 -13.73
CA GLN A 44 -25.51 -2.23 -12.80
C GLN A 44 -25.75 -1.56 -11.44
N ALA A 45 -26.23 -0.31 -11.42
CA ALA A 45 -26.64 0.37 -10.20
C ALA A 45 -27.76 -0.37 -9.45
N ASP A 46 -28.76 -0.86 -10.20
CA ASP A 46 -29.84 -1.68 -9.63
C ASP A 46 -29.31 -3.00 -9.04
N ALA A 47 -28.39 -3.66 -9.75
CA ALA A 47 -27.78 -4.91 -9.29
C ALA A 47 -26.90 -4.67 -8.05
N MET A 48 -26.17 -3.57 -7.96
CA MET A 48 -25.40 -3.18 -6.78
C MET A 48 -26.27 -3.18 -5.53
N VAL A 49 -27.42 -2.51 -5.60
CA VAL A 49 -28.36 -2.40 -4.46
C VAL A 49 -29.12 -3.71 -4.23
N SER A 50 -29.70 -4.33 -5.28
CA SER A 50 -30.52 -5.52 -5.12
C SER A 50 -29.74 -6.75 -4.63
N LYS A 51 -28.44 -6.82 -4.87
CA LYS A 51 -27.53 -7.87 -4.37
C LYS A 51 -26.92 -7.53 -3.01
N GLY A 52 -27.20 -6.34 -2.45
CA GLY A 52 -26.73 -5.90 -1.14
C GLY A 52 -25.25 -5.55 -1.07
N LEU A 53 -24.59 -5.30 -2.20
CA LEU A 53 -23.21 -4.84 -2.24
C LEU A 53 -23.07 -3.42 -1.63
N ASP A 54 -24.06 -2.58 -1.83
CA ASP A 54 -24.13 -1.23 -1.24
C ASP A 54 -24.09 -1.24 0.29
N LYS A 55 -24.59 -2.31 0.91
CA LYS A 55 -24.66 -2.47 2.39
C LYS A 55 -23.31 -2.81 3.01
N VAL A 56 -22.42 -3.42 2.24
CA VAL A 56 -21.06 -3.76 2.68
C VAL A 56 -19.99 -2.76 2.20
N GLY A 57 -20.41 -1.61 1.63
CA GLY A 57 -19.51 -0.50 1.34
C GLY A 57 -19.27 -0.17 -0.13
N TYR A 58 -19.75 -0.96 -1.10
CA TYR A 58 -19.64 -0.61 -2.51
C TYR A 58 -20.60 0.53 -2.85
N LYS A 59 -20.06 1.71 -3.11
CA LYS A 59 -20.85 2.92 -3.31
C LYS A 59 -20.73 3.52 -4.69
N PHE A 60 -19.62 3.28 -5.41
CA PHE A 60 -19.36 3.95 -6.67
C PHE A 60 -19.85 3.13 -7.86
N ILE A 61 -20.47 3.80 -8.82
CA ILE A 61 -20.78 3.32 -10.17
C ILE A 61 -19.97 4.17 -11.13
N ASN A 62 -18.86 3.63 -11.65
CA ASN A 62 -17.94 4.33 -12.51
C ASN A 62 -18.25 4.03 -13.97
N ILE A 63 -18.55 5.10 -14.72
CA ILE A 63 -18.77 5.07 -16.16
C ILE A 63 -17.41 5.31 -16.81
N ASP A 64 -16.82 4.27 -17.39
CA ASP A 64 -15.55 4.36 -18.11
C ASP A 64 -15.75 4.88 -19.55
N ASP A 65 -14.78 4.79 -20.44
CA ASP A 65 -14.82 5.30 -21.81
C ASP A 65 -16.04 4.78 -22.61
N GLY A 66 -16.44 5.50 -23.65
CA GLY A 66 -17.55 5.14 -24.51
C GLY A 66 -18.80 6.02 -24.36
N TYR A 67 -18.80 7.03 -23.52
CA TYR A 67 -19.94 7.94 -23.33
C TYR A 67 -19.85 9.24 -24.14
N PHE A 68 -18.72 9.52 -24.77
CA PHE A 68 -18.46 10.76 -25.48
C PHE A 68 -19.27 10.89 -26.77
N GLY A 69 -19.74 12.11 -27.03
CA GLY A 69 -20.42 12.53 -28.27
C GLY A 69 -19.60 13.53 -29.11
N GLY A 70 -18.30 13.68 -28.80
CA GLY A 70 -17.43 14.69 -29.38
C GLY A 70 -17.42 15.98 -28.58
N ARG A 71 -16.96 17.06 -29.22
CA ARG A 71 -17.02 18.44 -28.68
C ARG A 71 -17.76 19.37 -29.60
N ASP A 72 -18.48 20.32 -29.03
CA ASP A 72 -19.07 21.45 -29.78
C ASP A 72 -17.95 22.32 -30.38
N LYS A 73 -17.99 22.52 -31.69
CA LYS A 73 -16.91 23.19 -32.42
C LYS A 73 -16.79 24.70 -32.11
N THR A 74 -17.83 25.29 -31.56
CA THR A 74 -17.88 26.73 -31.26
C THR A 74 -17.47 27.02 -29.82
N THR A 75 -17.95 26.18 -28.88
CA THR A 75 -17.79 26.41 -27.46
C THR A 75 -16.71 25.54 -26.83
N GLY A 76 -16.26 24.44 -27.48
CA GLY A 76 -15.38 23.44 -26.94
C GLY A 76 -16.05 22.49 -25.92
N GLN A 77 -17.35 22.70 -25.63
CA GLN A 77 -18.08 21.90 -24.63
C GLN A 77 -18.14 20.42 -25.03
N LEU A 78 -17.86 19.53 -24.07
CA LEU A 78 -18.07 18.08 -24.22
C LEU A 78 -19.54 17.79 -24.53
N LEU A 79 -19.75 16.88 -25.48
CA LEU A 79 -21.07 16.36 -25.85
C LEU A 79 -21.18 14.91 -25.38
N ILE A 80 -22.35 14.55 -24.89
CA ILE A 80 -22.68 13.18 -24.48
C ILE A 80 -23.23 12.42 -25.70
N HIS A 81 -22.84 11.14 -25.83
CA HIS A 81 -23.21 10.28 -26.94
C HIS A 81 -24.73 10.13 -27.06
N PRO A 82 -25.36 10.66 -28.17
CA PRO A 82 -26.81 10.81 -28.22
C PRO A 82 -27.57 9.49 -28.26
N THR A 83 -26.99 8.43 -28.78
CA THR A 83 -27.63 7.11 -28.87
C THR A 83 -27.40 6.28 -27.65
N ARG A 84 -26.20 6.32 -27.07
CA ARG A 84 -25.84 5.54 -25.87
C ARG A 84 -26.50 6.14 -24.61
N PHE A 85 -26.63 7.47 -24.56
CA PHE A 85 -27.19 8.22 -23.43
C PHE A 85 -28.25 9.24 -23.92
N PRO A 86 -29.39 8.76 -24.45
CA PRO A 86 -30.37 9.62 -25.12
C PRO A 86 -31.07 10.64 -24.20
N HIS A 87 -31.09 10.41 -22.89
CA HIS A 87 -31.67 11.33 -21.91
C HIS A 87 -30.61 12.20 -21.20
N GLY A 88 -29.34 12.16 -21.68
CA GLY A 88 -28.23 12.92 -21.14
C GLY A 88 -27.63 12.30 -19.88
N MET A 89 -26.38 12.68 -19.61
CA MET A 89 -25.58 12.09 -18.51
C MET A 89 -26.12 12.50 -17.14
N LYS A 90 -26.65 13.71 -16.99
CA LYS A 90 -27.25 14.19 -15.74
C LYS A 90 -28.36 13.26 -15.22
N THR A 91 -29.19 12.73 -16.13
CA THR A 91 -30.25 11.77 -15.78
C THR A 91 -29.68 10.47 -15.21
N VAL A 92 -28.51 10.04 -15.68
CA VAL A 92 -27.84 8.83 -15.20
C VAL A 92 -27.22 9.08 -13.83
N VAL A 93 -26.55 10.22 -13.63
CA VAL A 93 -25.97 10.62 -12.34
C VAL A 93 -27.07 10.73 -11.28
N ASP A 94 -28.17 11.42 -11.59
CA ASP A 94 -29.30 11.58 -10.67
C ASP A 94 -29.95 10.22 -10.31
N TYR A 95 -29.98 9.28 -11.28
CA TYR A 95 -30.47 7.93 -11.02
C TYR A 95 -29.57 7.18 -10.05
N ILE A 96 -28.22 7.26 -10.23
CA ILE A 96 -27.24 6.64 -9.34
C ILE A 96 -27.36 7.23 -7.93
N HIS A 97 -27.38 8.57 -7.82
CA HIS A 97 -27.53 9.26 -6.54
C HIS A 97 -28.87 8.95 -5.86
N GLY A 98 -29.95 8.82 -6.63
CA GLY A 98 -31.27 8.42 -6.13
C GLY A 98 -31.31 7.02 -5.50
N LYS A 99 -30.30 6.21 -5.76
CA LYS A 99 -30.10 4.89 -5.12
C LYS A 99 -29.22 4.93 -3.87
N GLY A 100 -28.73 6.12 -3.48
CA GLY A 100 -27.77 6.28 -2.39
C GLY A 100 -26.34 5.84 -2.74
N LEU A 101 -26.04 5.80 -4.05
CA LEU A 101 -24.73 5.50 -4.61
C LEU A 101 -24.03 6.79 -5.08
N LYS A 102 -22.74 6.71 -5.38
CA LYS A 102 -21.91 7.77 -5.94
C LYS A 102 -21.62 7.49 -7.42
N ALA A 103 -21.50 8.52 -8.24
CA ALA A 103 -21.25 8.40 -9.67
C ALA A 103 -19.80 8.74 -10.00
N GLY A 104 -19.12 7.90 -10.77
CA GLY A 104 -17.79 8.15 -11.30
C GLY A 104 -17.80 8.28 -12.80
N ILE A 105 -16.79 8.97 -13.33
CA ILE A 105 -16.59 9.23 -14.76
C ILE A 105 -15.15 8.90 -15.16
N TYR A 106 -14.88 8.86 -16.44
CA TYR A 106 -13.59 8.64 -17.07
C TYR A 106 -13.20 9.82 -17.94
N SER A 107 -11.90 10.10 -18.08
CA SER A 107 -11.35 10.93 -19.13
C SER A 107 -9.88 10.57 -19.40
N ASP A 108 -9.24 11.34 -20.28
CA ASP A 108 -7.83 11.21 -20.63
C ASP A 108 -7.12 12.56 -20.45
N ALA A 109 -5.88 12.52 -19.98
CA ALA A 109 -5.08 13.72 -19.74
C ALA A 109 -4.58 14.41 -21.03
N GLY A 110 -4.64 13.71 -22.18
CA GLY A 110 -4.28 14.22 -23.50
C GLY A 110 -5.49 14.64 -24.32
N HIS A 111 -5.34 14.60 -25.66
CA HIS A 111 -6.42 14.99 -26.61
C HIS A 111 -7.45 13.88 -26.85
N ASN A 112 -7.01 12.63 -26.95
CA ASN A 112 -7.86 11.50 -27.32
C ASN A 112 -7.87 10.46 -26.23
N THR A 113 -8.93 9.66 -26.14
CA THR A 113 -9.09 8.62 -25.14
C THR A 113 -8.56 7.27 -25.63
N CYS A 114 -8.38 6.33 -24.69
CA CYS A 114 -7.98 4.96 -25.00
C CYS A 114 -9.01 4.26 -25.91
N GLY A 115 -10.29 4.51 -25.74
CA GLY A 115 -11.35 3.98 -26.62
C GLY A 115 -11.23 4.48 -28.06
N ASN A 116 -10.78 5.72 -28.26
CA ASN A 116 -10.46 6.21 -29.59
C ASN A 116 -9.28 5.47 -30.23
N TYR A 117 -8.19 5.29 -29.48
CA TYR A 117 -6.97 4.67 -30.01
C TYR A 117 -7.10 3.16 -30.21
N TYR A 118 -7.70 2.45 -29.28
CA TYR A 118 -7.65 0.98 -29.25
C TYR A 118 -8.97 0.30 -29.61
N ASN A 119 -10.11 0.97 -29.44
CA ASN A 119 -11.43 0.37 -29.64
C ASN A 119 -12.20 0.96 -30.84
N GLY A 120 -11.56 1.83 -31.62
CA GLY A 120 -12.16 2.43 -32.81
C GLY A 120 -13.35 3.35 -32.54
N ASP A 121 -13.47 3.91 -31.35
CA ASP A 121 -14.52 4.88 -31.01
C ASP A 121 -14.18 6.26 -31.59
N VAL A 122 -14.43 6.43 -32.89
CA VAL A 122 -14.05 7.62 -33.65
C VAL A 122 -14.68 8.93 -33.16
N ILE A 123 -15.82 8.83 -32.45
CA ILE A 123 -16.52 10.00 -31.89
C ILE A 123 -15.76 10.55 -30.66
N ALA A 124 -14.93 9.74 -30.03
CA ALA A 124 -14.09 10.12 -28.88
C ALA A 124 -12.77 10.81 -29.29
N LYS A 125 -12.67 11.27 -30.54
CA LYS A 125 -11.54 12.08 -31.00
C LYS A 125 -11.64 13.50 -30.45
N GLY A 126 -10.56 14.02 -29.82
CA GLY A 126 -10.48 15.38 -29.28
C GLY A 126 -11.34 15.63 -28.05
N VAL A 127 -11.67 14.57 -27.29
CA VAL A 127 -12.53 14.68 -26.10
C VAL A 127 -11.76 14.62 -24.77
N GLY A 128 -10.44 14.40 -24.80
CA GLY A 128 -9.61 14.43 -23.60
C GLY A 128 -9.49 15.81 -22.98
N LEU A 129 -8.96 15.88 -21.77
CA LEU A 129 -8.93 17.09 -20.93
C LEU A 129 -7.93 18.16 -21.40
N TYR A 130 -6.92 17.79 -22.21
CA TYR A 130 -5.90 18.72 -22.64
C TYR A 130 -6.49 19.95 -23.34
N GLU A 131 -6.09 21.15 -22.91
CA GLU A 131 -6.61 22.45 -23.30
C GLU A 131 -8.05 22.76 -22.83
N HIS A 132 -8.74 21.84 -22.12
CA HIS A 132 -10.11 21.98 -21.65
C HIS A 132 -10.28 21.68 -20.14
N ASP A 133 -9.20 21.55 -19.38
CA ASP A 133 -9.21 21.05 -17.99
C ASP A 133 -10.30 21.69 -17.12
N GLN A 134 -10.35 23.03 -17.07
CA GLN A 134 -11.31 23.72 -16.21
C GLN A 134 -12.74 23.63 -16.73
N GLN A 135 -12.94 23.73 -18.05
CA GLN A 135 -14.26 23.63 -18.65
C GLN A 135 -14.90 22.26 -18.39
N ASP A 136 -14.11 21.21 -18.57
CA ASP A 136 -14.58 19.84 -18.37
C ASP A 136 -14.74 19.49 -16.89
N ALA A 137 -13.87 19.99 -16.01
CA ALA A 137 -14.02 19.83 -14.56
C ALA A 137 -15.32 20.51 -14.06
N ASP A 138 -15.63 21.73 -14.53
CA ASP A 138 -16.88 22.39 -14.20
C ASP A 138 -18.08 21.60 -14.73
N PHE A 139 -18.01 21.08 -15.93
CA PHE A 139 -19.05 20.22 -16.51
C PHE A 139 -19.27 18.95 -15.72
N PHE A 140 -18.22 18.19 -15.42
CA PHE A 140 -18.34 16.93 -14.69
C PHE A 140 -18.79 17.13 -13.23
N PHE A 141 -18.23 18.09 -12.52
CA PHE A 141 -18.37 18.14 -11.05
C PHE A 141 -19.39 19.16 -10.57
N LYS A 142 -19.59 20.28 -11.29
CA LYS A 142 -20.63 21.28 -10.94
C LYS A 142 -21.95 21.00 -11.64
N GLU A 143 -21.93 20.76 -12.97
CA GLU A 143 -23.15 20.62 -13.72
C GLU A 143 -23.75 19.22 -13.63
N LEU A 144 -22.92 18.16 -13.86
CA LEU A 144 -23.37 16.78 -13.83
C LEU A 144 -23.37 16.19 -12.42
N GLY A 145 -22.42 16.57 -11.55
CA GLY A 145 -22.38 16.18 -10.15
C GLY A 145 -21.67 14.85 -9.88
N PHE A 146 -20.67 14.49 -10.68
CA PHE A 146 -19.85 13.31 -10.43
C PHE A 146 -19.00 13.43 -9.15
N ASP A 147 -18.66 12.28 -8.54
CA ASP A 147 -17.95 12.16 -7.27
C ASP A 147 -16.56 11.52 -7.42
N PHE A 148 -16.23 11.01 -8.60
CA PHE A 148 -14.98 10.30 -8.90
C PHE A 148 -14.62 10.51 -10.37
N ILE A 149 -13.33 10.55 -10.67
CA ILE A 149 -12.81 10.51 -12.03
C ILE A 149 -11.57 9.63 -12.12
N LYS A 150 -11.54 8.70 -13.10
CA LYS A 150 -10.33 8.04 -13.58
C LYS A 150 -9.81 8.83 -14.78
N VAL A 151 -8.53 9.13 -14.79
CA VAL A 151 -7.89 9.84 -15.89
C VAL A 151 -6.73 9.03 -16.42
N ASP A 152 -6.87 8.59 -17.68
CA ASP A 152 -5.82 7.88 -18.43
C ASP A 152 -4.83 8.85 -19.09
N PHE A 153 -3.83 8.32 -19.78
CA PHE A 153 -2.78 9.11 -20.48
C PHE A 153 -2.57 8.66 -21.93
N CYS A 154 -3.53 7.96 -22.53
CA CYS A 154 -3.44 7.48 -23.93
C CYS A 154 -3.18 8.60 -24.93
N GLY A 155 -3.78 9.76 -24.71
CA GLY A 155 -3.65 10.95 -25.56
C GLY A 155 -2.52 11.89 -25.18
N GLY A 156 -1.80 11.63 -24.10
CA GLY A 156 -0.76 12.52 -23.59
C GLY A 156 0.61 12.28 -24.22
N ASP A 157 1.03 11.04 -24.33
CA ASP A 157 2.29 10.62 -24.92
C ASP A 157 2.14 9.19 -25.47
N GLY A 158 2.84 8.87 -26.53
CA GLY A 158 2.92 7.52 -27.04
C GLY A 158 2.89 7.39 -28.55
N PRO A 159 3.32 6.24 -29.07
CA PRO A 159 3.44 6.00 -30.51
C PRO A 159 2.10 6.00 -31.25
N GLN A 160 0.98 5.75 -30.55
CA GLN A 160 -0.38 5.80 -31.09
C GLN A 160 -0.97 7.22 -31.08
N ASN A 161 -0.34 8.16 -30.39
CA ASN A 161 -0.73 9.56 -30.37
C ASN A 161 -0.48 10.19 -31.75
N SER A 162 -1.52 10.22 -32.60
CA SER A 162 -1.43 10.73 -33.98
C SER A 162 -1.03 12.21 -34.04
N GLU A 163 -1.24 12.94 -32.97
CA GLU A 163 -0.89 14.36 -32.82
C GLU A 163 0.52 14.58 -32.30
N ARG A 164 1.21 13.49 -31.91
CA ARG A 164 2.60 13.49 -31.42
C ARG A 164 2.83 14.46 -30.27
N LEU A 165 1.84 14.56 -29.38
CA LEU A 165 1.99 15.30 -28.13
C LEU A 165 3.07 14.59 -27.28
N THR A 166 3.88 15.38 -26.62
CA THR A 166 4.86 14.90 -25.63
C THR A 166 4.57 15.70 -24.36
N LEU A 167 3.50 15.31 -23.66
CA LEU A 167 3.06 16.00 -22.45
C LEU A 167 3.79 15.43 -21.23
N ASP A 168 4.15 16.32 -20.31
CA ASP A 168 4.69 15.90 -19.03
C ASP A 168 3.54 15.40 -18.13
N GLU A 169 3.69 14.22 -17.58
CA GLU A 169 2.66 13.57 -16.77
C GLU A 169 2.37 14.34 -15.49
N GLN A 170 3.41 14.73 -14.74
CA GLN A 170 3.25 15.45 -13.49
C GLN A 170 2.58 16.81 -13.72
N GLU A 171 2.97 17.55 -14.76
CA GLU A 171 2.36 18.82 -15.11
C GLU A 171 0.87 18.63 -15.48
N ARG A 172 0.55 17.60 -16.29
CA ARG A 172 -0.82 17.32 -16.72
C ARG A 172 -1.74 16.95 -15.55
N TYR A 173 -1.34 15.99 -14.75
CA TYR A 173 -2.18 15.57 -13.62
C TYR A 173 -2.28 16.63 -12.53
N THR A 174 -1.24 17.46 -12.36
CA THR A 174 -1.30 18.63 -11.46
C THR A 174 -2.32 19.67 -11.99
N ALA A 175 -2.34 19.95 -13.29
CA ALA A 175 -3.31 20.85 -13.88
C ALA A 175 -4.76 20.34 -13.72
N ILE A 176 -4.97 19.05 -13.93
CA ILE A 176 -6.28 18.39 -13.76
C ILE A 176 -6.73 18.45 -12.29
N SER A 177 -5.86 18.11 -11.36
CA SER A 177 -6.14 18.20 -9.92
C SER A 177 -6.53 19.63 -9.54
N LYS A 178 -5.80 20.61 -10.05
CA LYS A 178 -6.11 22.04 -9.82
C LYS A 178 -7.45 22.47 -10.41
N ALA A 179 -7.80 21.98 -11.60
CA ALA A 179 -9.10 22.23 -12.21
C ALA A 179 -10.25 21.67 -11.37
N ILE A 180 -10.06 20.46 -10.80
CA ILE A 180 -11.02 19.85 -9.86
C ILE A 180 -11.16 20.73 -8.60
N GLU A 181 -10.06 21.13 -7.96
CA GLU A 181 -10.09 22.04 -6.80
C GLU A 181 -10.83 23.34 -7.07
N ASN A 182 -10.61 23.95 -8.22
CA ASN A 182 -11.25 25.20 -8.64
C ASN A 182 -12.77 25.06 -8.81
N THR A 183 -13.30 23.84 -8.93
CA THR A 183 -14.76 23.63 -8.91
C THR A 183 -15.38 23.91 -7.54
N GLY A 184 -14.57 23.93 -6.47
CA GLY A 184 -15.02 24.02 -5.09
C GLY A 184 -15.51 22.68 -4.51
N ARG A 185 -15.48 21.59 -5.26
CA ARG A 185 -15.79 20.23 -4.81
C ARG A 185 -14.55 19.61 -4.15
N THR A 186 -14.60 19.39 -2.84
CA THR A 186 -13.51 18.82 -2.04
C THR A 186 -13.65 17.31 -1.83
N ASP A 187 -14.74 16.73 -2.31
CA ASP A 187 -15.13 15.33 -2.13
C ASP A 187 -14.93 14.48 -3.39
N VAL A 188 -14.41 15.07 -4.46
CA VAL A 188 -14.11 14.35 -5.72
C VAL A 188 -12.83 13.55 -5.56
N ARG A 189 -12.89 12.27 -5.92
CA ARG A 189 -11.71 11.38 -5.93
C ARG A 189 -11.09 11.34 -7.32
N LEU A 190 -9.86 11.83 -7.45
CA LEU A 190 -9.06 11.67 -8.67
C LEU A 190 -8.28 10.35 -8.60
N ASN A 191 -8.45 9.49 -9.60
CA ASN A 191 -7.63 8.30 -9.84
C ASN A 191 -6.74 8.55 -11.06
N VAL A 192 -5.42 8.50 -10.86
CA VAL A 192 -4.42 8.64 -11.93
C VAL A 192 -4.15 7.26 -12.52
N CYS A 193 -4.29 7.11 -13.82
CA CYS A 193 -4.03 5.86 -14.51
C CYS A 193 -2.94 6.04 -15.58
N ARG A 194 -1.75 5.52 -15.27
CA ARG A 194 -0.58 5.60 -16.15
C ARG A 194 0.01 4.23 -16.49
N TRP A 195 -0.60 3.14 -15.98
CA TRP A 195 -0.22 1.74 -16.19
C TRP A 195 1.11 1.31 -15.56
N ASP A 196 1.76 2.19 -14.81
CA ASP A 196 2.92 1.99 -13.97
C ASP A 196 2.80 2.89 -12.74
N TYR A 197 3.66 2.74 -11.73
CA TYR A 197 3.74 3.68 -10.63
C TYR A 197 4.21 5.05 -11.14
N PRO A 198 3.40 6.11 -11.05
CA PRO A 198 3.69 7.38 -11.74
C PRO A 198 4.90 8.14 -11.18
N GLY A 199 5.24 7.90 -9.92
CA GLY A 199 6.27 8.63 -9.19
C GLY A 199 5.75 9.20 -7.88
N THR A 200 6.68 9.62 -7.01
CA THR A 200 6.33 10.11 -5.66
C THR A 200 5.47 11.38 -5.66
N TRP A 201 5.45 12.13 -6.75
CA TRP A 201 4.63 13.32 -6.93
C TRP A 201 3.12 13.05 -6.95
N VAL A 202 2.71 11.83 -7.34
CA VAL A 202 1.29 11.49 -7.50
C VAL A 202 0.52 11.55 -6.18
N HIS A 203 1.22 11.35 -5.07
CA HIS A 203 0.65 11.48 -3.73
C HIS A 203 0.06 12.88 -3.46
N ASP A 204 0.64 13.92 -4.01
CA ASP A 204 0.19 15.30 -3.77
C ASP A 204 -1.01 15.69 -4.65
N VAL A 205 -1.27 14.96 -5.75
CA VAL A 205 -2.31 15.33 -6.72
C VAL A 205 -3.51 14.40 -6.75
N ALA A 206 -3.37 13.12 -6.36
CA ALA A 206 -4.42 12.12 -6.53
C ALA A 206 -4.91 11.52 -5.21
N PHE A 207 -6.11 10.94 -5.23
CA PHE A 207 -6.64 10.11 -4.16
C PHE A 207 -6.13 8.66 -4.26
N SER A 208 -5.99 8.15 -5.48
CA SER A 208 -5.42 6.84 -5.79
C SER A 208 -4.75 6.85 -7.16
N TRP A 209 -3.85 5.89 -7.41
CA TRP A 209 -3.12 5.80 -8.68
C TRP A 209 -2.84 4.35 -9.04
N ARG A 210 -2.97 4.03 -10.31
CA ARG A 210 -2.58 2.74 -10.89
C ARG A 210 -1.09 2.53 -10.74
N THR A 211 -0.72 1.30 -10.46
CA THR A 211 0.67 0.91 -10.19
C THR A 211 1.25 -0.03 -11.23
N THR A 212 0.41 -0.60 -12.10
CA THR A 212 0.78 -1.61 -13.09
C THR A 212 -0.01 -1.47 -14.37
N HIS A 213 0.37 -2.24 -15.40
CA HIS A 213 -0.44 -2.47 -16.59
C HIS A 213 -1.85 -2.95 -16.26
N ASP A 214 -2.76 -2.83 -17.27
CA ASP A 214 -4.15 -3.23 -17.09
C ASP A 214 -4.29 -4.71 -16.74
N ILE A 215 -5.19 -4.97 -15.78
CA ILE A 215 -5.58 -6.31 -15.41
C ILE A 215 -6.42 -6.95 -16.53
N TYR A 216 -6.21 -8.22 -16.76
CA TYR A 216 -7.10 -9.06 -17.56
C TYR A 216 -7.53 -10.29 -16.77
N ASP A 217 -8.63 -10.91 -17.20
CA ASP A 217 -9.22 -12.09 -16.57
C ASP A 217 -8.30 -13.31 -16.71
N GLY A 218 -7.44 -13.52 -15.71
CA GLY A 218 -6.50 -14.63 -15.66
C GLY A 218 -5.46 -14.51 -14.55
N TRP A 219 -5.04 -15.65 -14.02
CA TRP A 219 -4.08 -15.75 -12.93
C TRP A 219 -2.75 -15.04 -13.20
N ALA A 220 -2.21 -15.17 -14.43
CA ALA A 220 -0.93 -14.54 -14.76
C ALA A 220 -0.95 -13.02 -14.58
N SER A 221 -2.09 -12.36 -14.87
CA SER A 221 -2.29 -10.94 -14.64
C SER A 221 -2.30 -10.61 -13.15
N VAL A 222 -3.11 -11.32 -12.36
CA VAL A 222 -3.19 -11.14 -10.89
C VAL A 222 -1.82 -11.35 -10.25
N LYS A 223 -1.10 -12.42 -10.61
CA LYS A 223 0.25 -12.72 -10.10
C LYS A 223 1.25 -11.63 -10.45
N GLY A 224 1.22 -11.11 -11.70
CA GLY A 224 2.08 -10.02 -12.14
C GLY A 224 1.87 -8.76 -11.33
N ILE A 225 0.62 -8.32 -11.20
CA ILE A 225 0.22 -7.15 -10.43
C ILE A 225 0.64 -7.29 -8.95
N LEU A 226 0.41 -8.44 -8.33
CA LEU A 226 0.83 -8.68 -6.95
C LEU A 226 2.34 -8.58 -6.80
N SER A 227 3.13 -9.16 -7.73
CA SER A 227 4.59 -9.15 -7.62
C SER A 227 5.18 -7.74 -7.65
N GLU A 228 4.62 -6.83 -8.44
CA GLU A 228 5.04 -5.43 -8.52
C GLU A 228 4.62 -4.64 -7.26
N ASN A 229 3.42 -4.91 -6.73
CA ASN A 229 2.89 -4.18 -5.57
C ASN A 229 3.47 -4.60 -4.21
N LEU A 230 4.13 -5.76 -4.10
CA LEU A 230 4.73 -6.23 -2.84
C LEU A 230 5.68 -5.20 -2.19
N TYR A 231 6.32 -4.36 -3.00
CA TYR A 231 7.34 -3.40 -2.56
C TYR A 231 6.90 -1.93 -2.68
N LEU A 232 5.65 -1.64 -3.08
CA LEU A 232 5.15 -0.27 -3.21
C LEU A 232 4.45 0.26 -1.94
N THR A 233 4.51 -0.48 -0.85
CA THR A 233 3.77 -0.16 0.39
C THR A 233 4.20 1.15 1.04
N ALA A 234 5.46 1.57 0.85
CA ALA A 234 5.99 2.81 1.41
C ALA A 234 5.40 4.09 0.76
N TYR A 235 4.71 3.95 -0.38
CA TYR A 235 4.20 5.08 -1.17
C TYR A 235 2.71 5.37 -0.96
N ALA A 236 1.97 4.46 -0.34
CA ALA A 236 0.56 4.67 0.04
C ALA A 236 0.47 5.00 1.53
N TYR A 237 0.13 6.24 1.85
CA TYR A 237 0.02 6.79 3.20
C TYR A 237 -0.95 7.98 3.22
N ASP A 238 -1.32 8.46 4.39
CA ASP A 238 -2.21 9.62 4.61
C ASP A 238 -3.56 9.52 3.87
N GLY A 239 -4.13 8.28 3.79
CA GLY A 239 -5.42 8.05 3.14
C GLY A 239 -5.39 8.16 1.63
N LYS A 240 -4.25 7.86 1.03
CA LYS A 240 -4.03 7.78 -0.40
C LYS A 240 -3.52 6.39 -0.78
N PHE A 241 -3.90 5.88 -1.94
CA PHE A 241 -3.86 4.44 -2.19
C PHE A 241 -3.20 4.07 -3.52
N ASN A 242 -2.35 3.04 -3.46
CA ASN A 242 -1.96 2.28 -4.63
C ASN A 242 -3.19 1.54 -5.18
N ASP A 243 -3.44 1.68 -6.47
CA ASP A 243 -4.54 1.04 -7.18
C ASP A 243 -3.99 -0.13 -8.02
N MET A 244 -4.29 -1.35 -7.59
CA MET A 244 -3.88 -2.59 -8.26
C MET A 244 -4.85 -2.98 -9.40
N ASP A 245 -5.67 -2.02 -9.87
CA ASP A 245 -6.70 -2.19 -10.88
C ASP A 245 -7.98 -2.92 -10.40
N MET A 246 -8.89 -3.11 -11.32
CA MET A 246 -10.24 -3.64 -11.11
C MET A 246 -10.23 -5.10 -10.64
N LEU A 247 -11.36 -5.54 -10.10
CA LEU A 247 -11.57 -6.92 -9.68
C LEU A 247 -12.15 -7.78 -10.82
N GLU A 248 -11.41 -8.79 -11.25
CA GLU A 248 -11.84 -9.83 -12.21
C GLU A 248 -12.55 -11.01 -11.54
N VAL A 249 -12.87 -10.89 -10.27
CA VAL A 249 -13.54 -11.91 -9.45
C VAL A 249 -14.88 -12.33 -10.06
N GLY A 250 -15.08 -13.63 -10.13
CA GLY A 250 -16.32 -14.21 -10.64
C GLY A 250 -16.37 -14.39 -12.15
N ARG A 251 -15.26 -14.21 -12.86
CA ARG A 251 -15.15 -14.44 -14.31
C ARG A 251 -14.60 -15.85 -14.60
N SER A 252 -13.40 -15.98 -15.17
CA SER A 252 -12.86 -17.28 -15.60
C SER A 252 -11.92 -17.97 -14.62
N MET A 253 -11.40 -17.25 -13.64
CA MET A 253 -10.46 -17.78 -12.65
C MET A 253 -11.09 -18.85 -11.76
N THR A 254 -10.26 -19.73 -11.21
CA THR A 254 -10.65 -20.71 -10.20
C THR A 254 -11.13 -20.04 -8.91
N ALA A 255 -11.86 -20.76 -8.07
CA ALA A 255 -12.32 -20.22 -6.79
C ALA A 255 -11.16 -19.86 -5.84
N GLU A 256 -10.02 -20.53 -5.91
CA GLU A 256 -8.86 -20.21 -5.09
C GLU A 256 -8.13 -18.97 -5.62
N GLU A 257 -8.03 -18.80 -6.94
CA GLU A 257 -7.48 -17.59 -7.56
C GLU A 257 -8.38 -16.37 -7.31
N ASP A 258 -9.72 -16.53 -7.39
CA ASP A 258 -10.66 -15.47 -7.00
C ASP A 258 -10.46 -15.04 -5.54
N LYS A 259 -10.27 -16.01 -4.61
CA LYS A 259 -9.97 -15.71 -3.20
C LYS A 259 -8.67 -14.95 -3.05
N THR A 260 -7.61 -15.38 -3.73
CA THR A 260 -6.32 -14.70 -3.68
C THR A 260 -6.43 -13.30 -4.25
N HIS A 261 -7.07 -13.13 -5.40
CA HIS A 261 -7.28 -11.84 -6.02
C HIS A 261 -8.01 -10.88 -5.06
N PHE A 262 -9.21 -11.24 -4.62
CA PHE A 262 -9.99 -10.38 -3.72
C PHE A 262 -9.31 -10.17 -2.36
N GLY A 263 -8.81 -11.25 -1.75
CA GLY A 263 -8.18 -11.19 -0.44
C GLY A 263 -6.94 -10.30 -0.42
N MET A 264 -6.08 -10.39 -1.44
CA MET A 264 -4.87 -9.57 -1.52
C MET A 264 -5.20 -8.10 -1.84
N TRP A 265 -6.18 -7.79 -2.71
CA TRP A 265 -6.65 -6.42 -2.92
C TRP A 265 -7.17 -5.81 -1.60
N CYS A 266 -7.93 -6.58 -0.83
CA CYS A 266 -8.38 -6.15 0.50
C CYS A 266 -7.20 -5.95 1.45
N PHE A 267 -6.29 -6.90 1.51
CA PHE A 267 -5.17 -6.87 2.45
C PHE A 267 -4.18 -5.74 2.17
N MET A 268 -4.00 -5.39 0.88
CA MET A 268 -3.09 -4.33 0.44
C MET A 268 -3.76 -2.95 0.31
N ASN A 269 -4.99 -2.77 0.80
CA ASN A 269 -5.75 -1.50 0.74
C ASN A 269 -5.87 -0.92 -0.69
N SER A 270 -6.01 -1.78 -1.70
CA SER A 270 -6.31 -1.33 -3.06
C SER A 270 -7.78 -0.92 -3.18
N PRO A 271 -8.14 0.00 -4.07
CA PRO A 271 -9.53 0.18 -4.49
C PRO A 271 -10.18 -1.15 -4.89
N LEU A 272 -11.45 -1.32 -4.55
CA LEU A 272 -12.24 -2.52 -4.85
C LEU A 272 -13.29 -2.18 -5.91
N LEU A 273 -12.87 -2.11 -7.18
CA LEU A 273 -13.73 -1.78 -8.31
C LEU A 273 -14.09 -3.06 -9.08
N ILE A 274 -15.31 -3.54 -8.93
CA ILE A 274 -15.78 -4.78 -9.55
C ILE A 274 -15.88 -4.59 -11.07
N GLY A 275 -15.27 -5.51 -11.87
CA GLY A 275 -15.23 -5.44 -13.32
C GLY A 275 -16.23 -6.36 -14.04
N CYS A 276 -16.89 -7.29 -13.35
CA CYS A 276 -17.84 -8.20 -13.96
C CYS A 276 -19.23 -7.58 -14.14
N ASP A 277 -20.08 -8.20 -14.97
CA ASP A 277 -21.51 -7.86 -15.08
C ASP A 277 -22.27 -8.31 -13.82
N LEU A 278 -22.59 -7.35 -12.94
CA LEU A 278 -23.28 -7.64 -11.68
C LEU A 278 -24.64 -8.32 -11.89
N THR A 279 -25.29 -8.14 -13.04
CA THR A 279 -26.58 -8.78 -13.30
C THR A 279 -26.45 -10.30 -13.46
N LYS A 280 -25.24 -10.79 -13.77
CA LYS A 280 -24.91 -12.20 -14.05
C LYS A 280 -23.92 -12.81 -13.08
N ILE A 281 -23.47 -12.05 -12.06
CA ILE A 281 -22.47 -12.55 -11.11
C ILE A 281 -22.90 -13.84 -10.42
N ARG A 282 -22.00 -14.83 -10.38
CA ARG A 282 -22.24 -16.12 -9.70
C ARG A 282 -22.33 -15.93 -8.16
N THR A 283 -23.13 -16.75 -7.49
CA THR A 283 -23.37 -16.63 -6.06
C THR A 283 -22.09 -16.70 -5.23
N SER A 284 -21.19 -17.64 -5.53
CA SER A 284 -19.92 -17.78 -4.79
C SER A 284 -19.01 -16.55 -4.89
N ALA A 285 -18.98 -15.89 -6.05
CA ALA A 285 -18.23 -14.64 -6.22
C ALA A 285 -18.90 -13.48 -5.46
N LEU A 286 -20.23 -13.40 -5.49
CA LEU A 286 -20.97 -12.41 -4.74
C LEU A 286 -20.78 -12.55 -3.21
N GLU A 287 -20.77 -13.77 -2.70
CA GLU A 287 -20.48 -14.06 -1.30
C GLU A 287 -19.06 -13.66 -0.91
N LEU A 288 -18.08 -13.98 -1.76
CA LEU A 288 -16.69 -13.57 -1.55
C LEU A 288 -16.56 -12.04 -1.50
N LEU A 289 -17.14 -11.33 -2.48
CA LEU A 289 -17.11 -9.86 -2.54
C LEU A 289 -17.84 -9.18 -1.36
N LYS A 290 -18.67 -9.90 -0.62
CA LYS A 290 -19.34 -9.42 0.60
C LYS A 290 -18.69 -9.91 1.90
N ASN A 291 -17.51 -10.53 1.84
CA ASN A 291 -16.82 -10.96 3.05
C ASN A 291 -16.45 -9.77 3.93
N GLU A 292 -17.11 -9.66 5.09
CA GLU A 292 -17.01 -8.51 5.98
C GLU A 292 -15.63 -8.38 6.63
N ASP A 293 -14.95 -9.49 6.98
CA ASP A 293 -13.62 -9.45 7.58
C ASP A 293 -12.58 -8.90 6.58
N LEU A 294 -12.63 -9.34 5.31
CA LEU A 294 -11.73 -8.84 4.27
C LEU A 294 -12.00 -7.38 3.94
N ILE A 295 -13.27 -6.98 3.85
CA ILE A 295 -13.65 -5.58 3.64
C ILE A 295 -13.21 -4.72 4.83
N ALA A 296 -13.37 -5.20 6.06
CA ALA A 296 -12.90 -4.49 7.26
C ALA A 296 -11.38 -4.27 7.23
N LEU A 297 -10.61 -5.26 6.75
CA LEU A 297 -9.16 -5.08 6.52
C LEU A 297 -8.89 -4.01 5.46
N ASN A 298 -9.61 -4.00 4.33
CA ASN A 298 -9.44 -2.99 3.28
C ASN A 298 -9.77 -1.57 3.78
N GLN A 299 -10.80 -1.44 4.58
CA GLN A 299 -11.32 -0.17 5.09
C GLN A 299 -10.81 0.18 6.49
N ASP A 300 -9.80 -0.54 7.01
CA ASP A 300 -9.20 -0.24 8.30
C ASP A 300 -8.67 1.19 8.33
N LYS A 301 -9.06 1.94 9.37
CA LYS A 301 -8.85 3.39 9.49
C LYS A 301 -7.39 3.84 9.57
N LEU A 302 -6.44 2.91 9.82
CA LEU A 302 -5.02 3.23 9.77
C LEU A 302 -4.55 3.42 8.32
N PHE A 303 -5.21 2.77 7.36
CA PHE A 303 -4.80 2.70 5.95
C PHE A 303 -3.32 2.36 5.79
N TYR A 304 -2.83 1.51 6.68
CA TYR A 304 -1.43 1.14 6.76
C TYR A 304 -1.20 -0.11 5.91
N GLN A 305 -0.52 0.06 4.77
CA GLN A 305 -0.27 -1.07 3.88
C GLN A 305 0.65 -2.13 4.53
N PRO A 306 0.49 -3.42 4.16
CA PRO A 306 1.34 -4.49 4.66
C PRO A 306 2.75 -4.38 4.10
N TYR A 307 3.71 -4.99 4.81
CA TYR A 307 5.05 -5.22 4.28
C TYR A 307 5.37 -6.72 4.29
N VAL A 308 6.29 -7.14 3.43
CA VAL A 308 6.79 -8.52 3.41
C VAL A 308 7.66 -8.73 4.64
N ALA A 309 7.12 -9.47 5.61
CA ALA A 309 7.85 -9.81 6.84
C ALA A 309 8.84 -10.95 6.58
N LYS A 310 8.45 -11.92 5.73
CA LYS A 310 9.28 -13.09 5.44
C LYS A 310 8.91 -13.73 4.09
N LYS A 311 9.92 -14.24 3.37
CA LYS A 311 9.74 -15.17 2.25
C LYS A 311 10.09 -16.58 2.71
N LEU A 312 9.16 -17.51 2.65
CA LEU A 312 9.30 -18.89 3.14
C LEU A 312 8.85 -19.86 2.06
N ASN A 313 9.73 -20.77 1.63
CA ASN A 313 9.43 -21.84 0.69
C ASN A 313 8.66 -21.34 -0.58
N GLY A 314 9.08 -20.20 -1.14
CA GLY A 314 8.46 -19.56 -2.30
C GLY A 314 7.23 -18.70 -1.99
N CYS A 315 6.67 -18.79 -0.78
CA CYS A 315 5.54 -17.96 -0.36
C CYS A 315 5.99 -16.67 0.31
N TYR A 316 5.16 -15.63 0.19
CA TYR A 316 5.35 -14.36 0.88
C TYR A 316 4.45 -14.30 2.12
N VAL A 317 5.04 -13.97 3.26
CA VAL A 317 4.32 -13.69 4.51
C VAL A 317 4.32 -12.18 4.70
N LEU A 318 3.15 -11.58 4.54
CA LEU A 318 2.94 -10.15 4.70
C LEU A 318 2.26 -9.87 6.05
N VAL A 319 2.56 -8.74 6.65
CA VAL A 319 1.97 -8.35 7.93
C VAL A 319 1.70 -6.85 7.97
N ARG A 320 0.65 -6.45 8.69
CA ARG A 320 0.30 -5.05 8.94
C ARG A 320 -0.34 -4.85 10.30
N ASP A 321 -0.20 -3.66 10.84
CA ASP A 321 -1.01 -3.22 11.97
C ASP A 321 -2.43 -2.91 11.50
N ILE A 322 -3.42 -3.16 12.36
CA ILE A 322 -4.83 -2.82 12.17
C ILE A 322 -5.36 -2.16 13.43
N GLU A 323 -6.33 -1.25 13.28
CA GLU A 323 -6.99 -0.50 14.35
C GLU A 323 -6.06 0.44 15.13
N GLU A 324 -4.87 0.01 15.53
CA GLU A 324 -3.87 0.76 16.30
C GLU A 324 -2.45 0.46 15.83
N LEU A 325 -1.65 1.51 15.57
CA LEU A 325 -0.23 1.35 15.23
C LEU A 325 0.55 0.79 16.43
N ASN A 326 1.40 -0.19 16.16
CA ASN A 326 2.15 -0.96 17.16
C ASN A 326 1.29 -1.63 18.23
N GLY A 327 0.00 -1.80 17.96
CA GLY A 327 -0.92 -2.57 18.78
C GLY A 327 -0.58 -4.07 18.79
N LYS A 328 -1.21 -4.79 19.71
CA LYS A 328 -1.11 -6.25 19.83
C LYS A 328 -1.96 -6.99 18.79
N ARG A 329 -2.91 -6.28 18.16
CA ARG A 329 -3.77 -6.78 17.11
C ARG A 329 -3.16 -6.47 15.74
N ARG A 330 -2.94 -7.51 14.95
CA ARG A 330 -2.36 -7.42 13.60
C ARG A 330 -3.13 -8.28 12.61
N ALA A 331 -2.96 -8.02 11.33
CA ALA A 331 -3.35 -8.94 10.29
C ALA A 331 -2.12 -9.42 9.52
N PHE A 332 -2.13 -10.70 9.10
CA PHE A 332 -1.09 -11.24 8.23
C PHE A 332 -1.67 -12.10 7.13
N ALA A 333 -1.01 -12.09 5.98
CA ALA A 333 -1.35 -12.89 4.83
C ALA A 333 -0.18 -13.81 4.44
N ILE A 334 -0.50 -15.02 3.98
CA ILE A 334 0.46 -15.96 3.42
C ILE A 334 0.04 -16.18 1.98
N TYR A 335 0.80 -15.62 1.04
CA TYR A 335 0.55 -15.67 -0.39
C TYR A 335 1.48 -16.67 -1.08
N ASN A 336 0.91 -17.64 -1.77
CA ASN A 336 1.61 -18.64 -2.56
C ASN A 336 1.46 -18.36 -4.06
N PRO A 337 2.45 -17.74 -4.73
CA PRO A 337 2.41 -17.50 -6.17
C PRO A 337 2.71 -18.74 -7.05
N GLU A 338 3.11 -19.85 -6.41
CA GLU A 338 3.63 -21.05 -7.09
C GLU A 338 2.50 -21.97 -7.57
N ASP A 339 2.81 -22.75 -8.61
CA ASP A 339 1.88 -23.74 -9.21
C ASP A 339 1.70 -25.00 -8.36
N ALA A 340 2.30 -25.05 -7.18
CA ALA A 340 2.20 -26.17 -6.26
C ALA A 340 1.80 -25.72 -4.85
N GLN A 341 1.04 -26.57 -4.18
CA GLN A 341 0.74 -26.38 -2.76
C GLN A 341 2.02 -26.29 -1.93
N ARG A 342 2.02 -25.43 -0.91
CA ARG A 342 3.12 -25.26 0.04
C ARG A 342 2.67 -25.51 1.47
N HIS A 343 3.52 -26.17 2.24
CA HIS A 343 3.36 -26.32 3.68
C HIS A 343 4.41 -25.45 4.39
N LEU A 344 3.99 -24.66 5.36
CA LEU A 344 4.80 -23.63 5.98
C LEU A 344 4.61 -23.64 7.49
N LYS A 345 5.68 -23.34 8.21
CA LYS A 345 5.63 -22.96 9.61
C LYS A 345 5.94 -21.47 9.73
N VAL A 346 4.95 -20.68 10.11
CA VAL A 346 5.07 -19.23 10.30
C VAL A 346 5.30 -18.95 11.78
N ASN A 347 6.48 -18.44 12.13
CA ASN A 347 6.78 -18.05 13.51
C ASN A 347 6.18 -16.68 13.81
N PHE A 348 5.46 -16.55 14.91
CA PHE A 348 4.84 -15.28 15.30
C PHE A 348 5.84 -14.18 15.61
N ALA A 349 7.04 -14.53 16.06
CA ALA A 349 8.13 -13.58 16.26
C ALA A 349 8.53 -12.86 14.95
N ASP A 350 8.48 -13.53 13.78
CA ASP A 350 8.70 -12.89 12.48
C ASP A 350 7.61 -11.85 12.15
N LEU A 351 6.42 -11.98 12.77
CA LEU A 351 5.30 -11.06 12.67
C LEU A 351 5.25 -10.05 13.83
N GLN A 352 6.28 -9.99 14.66
CA GLN A 352 6.40 -9.20 15.90
C GLN A 352 5.24 -9.45 16.88
N LEU A 353 4.79 -10.69 16.97
CA LEU A 353 3.80 -11.15 17.93
C LEU A 353 4.46 -12.10 18.93
N GLY A 354 4.11 -12.01 20.21
CA GLY A 354 4.66 -12.82 21.29
C GLY A 354 3.60 -13.26 22.30
N GLY A 355 3.96 -14.24 23.13
CA GLY A 355 3.02 -14.90 24.01
C GLY A 355 2.02 -15.77 23.25
N SER A 356 0.86 -16.00 23.83
CA SER A 356 -0.25 -16.69 23.16
C SER A 356 -0.89 -15.79 22.12
N VAL A 357 -1.17 -16.31 20.92
CA VAL A 357 -1.74 -15.59 19.78
C VAL A 357 -3.05 -16.24 19.37
N SER A 358 -4.15 -15.52 19.54
CA SER A 358 -5.46 -15.94 19.07
C SER A 358 -5.64 -15.55 17.60
N LEU A 359 -6.14 -16.48 16.78
CA LEU A 359 -6.27 -16.30 15.35
C LEU A 359 -7.74 -16.40 14.89
N ARG A 360 -8.11 -15.52 13.97
CA ARG A 360 -9.34 -15.57 13.19
C ARG A 360 -9.00 -15.72 11.71
N ASP A 361 -9.59 -16.69 11.04
CA ASP A 361 -9.49 -16.86 9.58
C ASP A 361 -10.44 -15.87 8.89
N ALA A 362 -9.88 -14.90 8.16
CA ALA A 362 -10.66 -13.85 7.51
C ALA A 362 -11.51 -14.36 6.33
N PHE A 363 -11.08 -15.43 5.62
CA PHE A 363 -11.90 -16.02 4.56
C PHE A 363 -13.08 -16.81 5.11
N ALA A 364 -12.84 -17.60 6.14
CA ALA A 364 -13.88 -18.41 6.79
C ALA A 364 -14.73 -17.61 7.77
N GLN A 365 -14.30 -16.41 8.15
CA GLN A 365 -14.91 -15.57 9.20
C GLN A 365 -15.10 -16.32 10.52
N ALA A 366 -14.10 -17.11 10.91
CA ALA A 366 -14.17 -18.05 12.03
C ALA A 366 -12.93 -17.99 12.92
N GLU A 367 -13.16 -18.12 14.22
CA GLU A 367 -12.08 -18.24 15.20
C GLU A 367 -11.39 -19.61 15.08
N LEU A 368 -10.06 -19.60 15.10
CA LEU A 368 -9.23 -20.82 15.06
C LEU A 368 -8.71 -21.24 16.44
N GLY A 369 -8.87 -20.37 17.46
CA GLY A 369 -8.29 -20.57 18.78
C GLY A 369 -6.91 -19.92 18.95
N SER A 370 -6.20 -20.32 20.01
CA SER A 370 -4.91 -19.73 20.39
C SER A 370 -3.75 -20.66 20.08
N PHE A 371 -2.64 -20.09 19.70
CA PHE A 371 -1.41 -20.77 19.28
C PHE A 371 -0.21 -20.19 20.03
N GLU A 372 0.78 -21.04 20.28
CA GLU A 372 2.06 -20.64 20.87
C GLU A 372 3.12 -20.62 19.77
N GLU A 373 4.03 -19.68 19.81
CA GLU A 373 5.23 -19.54 18.95
C GLU A 373 4.98 -19.52 17.43
N SER A 374 4.09 -20.35 16.86
CA SER A 374 3.97 -20.53 15.41
C SER A 374 2.63 -21.10 14.95
N LEU A 375 2.34 -20.92 13.67
CA LEU A 375 1.23 -21.54 12.93
C LEU A 375 1.80 -22.47 11.85
N ASP A 376 1.39 -23.74 11.86
CA ASP A 376 1.56 -24.66 10.73
C ASP A 376 0.39 -24.51 9.77
N VAL A 377 0.67 -24.21 8.50
CA VAL A 377 -0.37 -23.90 7.51
C VAL A 377 -0.05 -24.48 6.14
N THR A 378 -1.09 -24.95 5.47
CA THR A 378 -1.02 -25.38 4.08
C THR A 378 -1.71 -24.34 3.18
N VAL A 379 -0.97 -23.86 2.18
CA VAL A 379 -1.46 -22.88 1.20
C VAL A 379 -1.50 -23.55 -0.18
N PRO A 380 -2.67 -23.66 -0.82
CA PRO A 380 -2.78 -24.25 -2.16
C PRO A 380 -1.93 -23.53 -3.21
N ALA A 381 -1.77 -24.14 -4.36
CA ALA A 381 -1.25 -23.44 -5.55
C ALA A 381 -2.11 -22.20 -5.81
N HIS A 382 -1.46 -21.06 -6.13
CA HIS A 382 -2.10 -19.76 -6.37
C HIS A 382 -2.95 -19.24 -5.19
N GLY A 383 -2.80 -19.85 -4.02
CA GLY A 383 -3.66 -19.61 -2.86
C GLY A 383 -3.14 -18.52 -1.92
N THR A 384 -4.05 -18.01 -1.12
CA THR A 384 -3.74 -17.09 -0.02
C THR A 384 -4.49 -17.51 1.24
N ARG A 385 -3.87 -17.29 2.40
CA ARG A 385 -4.50 -17.38 3.72
C ARG A 385 -4.33 -16.04 4.42
N ILE A 386 -5.41 -15.52 5.00
CA ILE A 386 -5.40 -14.22 5.69
C ILE A 386 -5.96 -14.43 7.08
N TYR A 387 -5.20 -13.97 8.08
CA TYR A 387 -5.53 -14.11 9.49
C TYR A 387 -5.53 -12.75 10.18
N ILE A 388 -6.46 -12.58 11.12
CA ILE A 388 -6.45 -11.53 12.12
C ILE A 388 -5.91 -12.16 13.40
N ALA A 389 -4.90 -11.54 14.00
CA ALA A 389 -4.15 -12.07 15.15
C ALA A 389 -4.21 -11.12 16.32
N ASP A 390 -4.61 -11.62 17.49
CA ASP A 390 -4.58 -10.92 18.78
C ASP A 390 -3.51 -11.61 19.66
N ALA A 391 -2.42 -10.90 19.98
CA ALA A 391 -1.31 -11.43 20.76
C ALA A 391 -1.29 -10.92 22.20
N GLU A 392 -0.71 -11.68 23.11
CA GLU A 392 -0.45 -11.23 24.49
C GLU A 392 0.62 -10.13 24.52
N GLU A 393 1.62 -10.22 23.62
CA GLU A 393 2.74 -9.28 23.56
C GLU A 393 2.95 -8.75 22.14
N ARG A 394 3.31 -7.46 22.05
CA ARG A 394 3.83 -6.84 20.82
C ARG A 394 5.36 -6.77 20.92
N LEU A 395 6.05 -7.48 20.03
CA LEU A 395 7.51 -7.47 19.97
C LEU A 395 8.01 -6.30 19.12
N GLU A 396 9.18 -5.74 19.45
CA GLU A 396 9.84 -4.74 18.59
C GLU A 396 10.26 -5.36 17.26
N ARG A 397 10.07 -4.61 16.19
CA ARG A 397 10.60 -4.98 14.87
C ARG A 397 12.10 -4.74 14.86
N VAL A 398 12.87 -5.81 14.66
CA VAL A 398 14.33 -5.75 14.61
C VAL A 398 14.82 -5.43 13.19
N ARG A 399 14.24 -6.07 12.16
CA ARG A 399 14.70 -5.97 10.78
C ARG A 399 13.70 -5.21 9.91
N TYR A 400 14.24 -4.32 9.08
CA TYR A 400 13.51 -3.51 8.12
C TYR A 400 14.16 -3.71 6.75
N GLU A 401 13.47 -4.39 5.85
CA GLU A 401 13.95 -4.71 4.51
C GLU A 401 14.02 -3.45 3.64
N ALA A 402 15.01 -3.39 2.75
CA ALA A 402 15.24 -2.21 1.92
C ALA A 402 14.21 -2.06 0.82
N GLU A 403 13.71 -3.17 0.28
CA GLU A 403 12.65 -3.17 -0.73
C GLU A 403 11.30 -2.70 -0.20
N CYS A 404 11.12 -2.63 1.12
CA CYS A 404 9.93 -2.06 1.76
C CYS A 404 10.14 -0.61 2.24
N ALA A 405 11.29 0.00 1.94
CA ALA A 405 11.60 1.38 2.29
C ALA A 405 11.19 2.35 1.17
N TYR A 406 11.19 3.62 1.49
CA TYR A 406 10.87 4.70 0.56
C TYR A 406 12.13 5.18 -0.17
N ILE A 407 12.09 5.24 -1.49
CA ILE A 407 13.11 5.90 -2.31
C ILE A 407 12.58 7.30 -2.66
N SER A 408 13.35 8.36 -2.40
CA SER A 408 12.86 9.74 -2.42
C SER A 408 12.28 10.19 -3.76
N ASP A 409 12.86 9.72 -4.88
CA ASP A 409 12.44 10.08 -6.23
C ASP A 409 12.13 8.83 -7.06
N TYR A 410 11.53 7.83 -6.43
CA TYR A 410 11.16 6.59 -7.10
C TYR A 410 10.14 6.83 -8.20
N GLN A 411 10.46 6.34 -9.39
CA GLN A 411 9.62 6.39 -10.59
C GLN A 411 9.89 5.15 -11.43
N GLU A 412 8.91 4.28 -11.53
CA GLU A 412 9.05 3.03 -12.26
C GLU A 412 9.10 3.23 -13.79
N ILE A 413 8.40 4.23 -14.27
CA ILE A 413 8.25 4.54 -15.70
C ILE A 413 9.54 5.02 -16.35
N ARG A 414 10.44 5.65 -15.61
CA ARG A 414 11.68 6.21 -16.17
C ARG A 414 12.79 5.17 -16.26
N ASN A 415 12.58 4.13 -17.04
CA ASN A 415 13.61 3.16 -17.39
C ASN A 415 14.64 3.69 -18.39
N ASN A 416 14.82 4.99 -18.49
CA ASN A 416 15.93 5.55 -19.24
C ASN A 416 17.22 5.32 -18.45
N GLN A 417 18.15 4.51 -19.00
CA GLN A 417 19.40 4.16 -18.33
C GLN A 417 20.28 5.36 -17.96
N SER A 418 20.08 6.52 -18.59
CA SER A 418 20.79 7.76 -18.28
C SER A 418 20.19 8.53 -17.09
N GLU A 419 18.96 8.20 -16.66
CA GLU A 419 18.22 8.89 -15.59
C GLU A 419 17.77 7.90 -14.51
N ARG A 420 18.51 6.81 -14.28
CA ARG A 420 18.14 5.80 -13.28
C ARG A 420 18.00 6.40 -11.90
N THR A 421 16.84 6.19 -11.33
CA THR A 421 16.56 6.33 -9.90
C THR A 421 16.77 4.98 -9.20
N GLY A 422 16.73 4.95 -7.87
CA GLY A 422 16.73 3.71 -7.11
C GLY A 422 15.61 2.77 -7.55
N VAL A 423 15.87 1.49 -7.51
CA VAL A 423 14.92 0.44 -7.91
C VAL A 423 14.92 -0.70 -6.89
N TYR A 424 13.83 -1.45 -6.84
CA TYR A 424 13.75 -2.72 -6.12
C TYR A 424 14.06 -3.86 -7.08
N GLU A 425 14.95 -4.75 -6.68
CA GLU A 425 15.44 -5.83 -7.54
C GLU A 425 15.34 -7.18 -6.81
N ASN A 426 14.89 -8.22 -7.51
CA ASN A 426 14.97 -9.59 -7.01
C ASN A 426 16.44 -10.02 -6.89
N ALA A 427 16.78 -10.61 -5.75
CA ALA A 427 18.14 -11.06 -5.44
C ALA A 427 18.09 -12.21 -4.42
N ASP A 428 18.11 -13.45 -4.90
CA ASP A 428 17.92 -14.65 -4.05
C ASP A 428 18.95 -14.81 -2.94
N PHE A 429 20.12 -14.16 -3.05
CA PHE A 429 21.17 -14.14 -2.01
C PHE A 429 20.91 -13.09 -0.92
N CYS A 430 19.93 -12.21 -1.09
CA CYS A 430 19.52 -11.20 -0.13
C CYS A 430 18.42 -11.70 0.81
N SER A 431 18.21 -10.97 1.89
CA SER A 431 17.08 -11.17 2.80
C SER A 431 15.77 -11.08 2.02
N ASN A 432 14.84 -11.99 2.28
CA ASN A 432 13.55 -12.11 1.56
C ASN A 432 13.65 -12.17 0.03
N GLY A 433 14.86 -12.32 -0.53
CA GLY A 433 15.10 -12.47 -1.96
C GLY A 433 14.99 -11.19 -2.78
N ALA A 434 15.16 -10.02 -2.14
CA ALA A 434 15.12 -8.72 -2.81
C ALA A 434 16.10 -7.72 -2.19
N LYS A 435 16.33 -6.61 -2.87
CA LYS A 435 17.19 -5.49 -2.44
C LYS A 435 16.75 -4.18 -3.06
N ALA A 436 17.23 -3.06 -2.53
CA ALA A 436 17.16 -1.76 -3.19
C ALA A 436 18.52 -1.43 -3.84
N GLY A 437 18.52 -1.12 -5.12
CA GLY A 437 19.72 -0.81 -5.90
C GLY A 437 19.65 0.54 -6.61
N TRP A 438 20.74 0.92 -7.31
CA TRP A 438 20.85 2.17 -8.06
C TRP A 438 20.60 3.45 -7.25
N LEU A 439 20.91 3.41 -5.97
CA LEU A 439 20.74 4.50 -5.02
C LEU A 439 21.91 5.50 -5.09
N GLY A 440 21.63 6.74 -4.71
CA GLY A 440 22.65 7.80 -4.68
C GLY A 440 22.76 8.59 -5.98
N TYR A 441 23.90 9.25 -6.18
CA TYR A 441 24.22 10.15 -7.31
C TYR A 441 23.31 11.38 -7.43
N SER A 442 22.42 11.59 -6.45
CA SER A 442 21.48 12.70 -6.36
C SER A 442 21.10 12.93 -4.90
N GLU A 443 20.72 14.14 -4.54
CA GLU A 443 20.12 14.46 -3.23
C GLU A 443 18.70 13.91 -3.08
N LYS A 444 18.09 13.46 -4.18
CA LYS A 444 16.71 12.93 -4.25
C LYS A 444 16.65 11.42 -4.45
N ASN A 445 17.78 10.71 -4.44
CA ASN A 445 17.83 9.26 -4.67
C ASN A 445 18.30 8.53 -3.41
N ASP A 446 17.67 8.83 -2.31
CA ASP A 446 17.95 8.30 -0.98
C ASP A 446 17.01 7.17 -0.62
N LEU A 447 17.49 6.24 0.22
CA LEU A 447 16.67 5.18 0.82
C LEU A 447 16.25 5.58 2.23
N ILE A 448 14.94 5.55 2.52
CA ILE A 448 14.38 6.09 3.77
C ILE A 448 13.41 5.09 4.40
N TRP A 449 13.71 4.66 5.61
CA TRP A 449 12.72 4.05 6.51
C TRP A 449 12.07 5.16 7.35
N LYS A 450 10.84 5.52 7.00
CA LYS A 450 10.08 6.60 7.67
C LYS A 450 9.59 6.17 9.07
N ASN A 451 9.45 4.87 9.30
CA ASN A 451 8.70 4.30 10.43
C ASN A 451 9.51 3.24 11.19
N VAL A 452 10.67 3.61 11.73
CA VAL A 452 11.44 2.76 12.65
C VAL A 452 10.97 3.02 14.07
N TYR A 453 10.26 2.07 14.65
CA TYR A 453 9.68 2.21 15.99
C TYR A 453 10.52 1.56 17.06
N VAL A 454 10.75 2.27 18.17
CA VAL A 454 11.39 1.73 19.37
C VAL A 454 10.58 2.07 20.63
N VAL A 455 10.53 1.12 21.57
CA VAL A 455 9.73 1.25 22.81
C VAL A 455 10.37 2.19 23.82
N ASN A 456 11.70 2.35 23.76
CA ASN A 456 12.45 3.14 24.74
C ASN A 456 13.49 4.02 24.06
N ASP A 457 13.76 5.19 24.64
CA ASP A 457 14.93 5.99 24.30
C ASP A 457 16.22 5.25 24.57
N GLY A 458 17.27 5.60 23.86
CA GLY A 458 18.62 5.15 24.20
C GLY A 458 19.49 4.78 23.02
N GLU A 459 20.59 4.10 23.32
CA GLU A 459 21.55 3.64 22.34
C GLU A 459 21.09 2.32 21.71
N TYR A 460 21.15 2.28 20.37
CA TYR A 460 20.83 1.11 19.56
C TYR A 460 21.98 0.79 18.61
N LYS A 461 22.20 -0.49 18.35
CA LYS A 461 23.03 -0.97 17.24
C LYS A 461 22.18 -0.98 15.98
N LEU A 462 22.53 -0.12 15.05
CA LEU A 462 21.97 -0.11 13.70
C LEU A 462 22.95 -0.84 12.79
N THR A 463 22.56 -1.98 12.25
CA THR A 463 23.34 -2.77 11.31
C THR A 463 22.75 -2.61 9.92
N ILE A 464 23.57 -2.26 8.95
CA ILE A 464 23.19 -2.11 7.54
C ILE A 464 23.71 -3.33 6.79
N GLY A 465 22.84 -4.08 6.14
CA GLY A 465 23.15 -5.08 5.13
C GLY A 465 23.33 -4.40 3.77
N TYR A 466 24.49 -4.58 3.12
CA TYR A 466 24.81 -3.91 1.87
C TYR A 466 25.53 -4.83 0.88
N ILE A 467 25.47 -4.49 -0.42
CA ILE A 467 26.14 -5.23 -1.48
C ILE A 467 26.95 -4.25 -2.32
N SER A 468 28.27 -4.50 -2.46
CA SER A 468 29.14 -3.72 -3.34
C SER A 468 30.41 -4.49 -3.68
N GLY A 469 30.72 -4.61 -4.95
CA GLY A 469 31.99 -5.16 -5.45
C GLY A 469 33.15 -4.16 -5.44
N GLU A 470 32.89 -2.92 -5.05
CA GLU A 470 33.86 -1.83 -4.99
C GLU A 470 33.64 -0.96 -3.74
N ASN A 471 34.55 -0.05 -3.46
CA ASN A 471 34.39 0.89 -2.36
C ASN A 471 33.34 1.94 -2.71
N ARG A 472 32.22 1.95 -1.97
CA ARG A 472 31.15 2.94 -2.08
C ARG A 472 30.82 3.56 -0.74
N ASN A 473 30.43 4.83 -0.74
CA ASN A 473 30.13 5.57 0.48
C ASN A 473 28.64 5.53 0.80
N ILE A 474 28.35 5.48 2.10
CA ILE A 474 27.02 5.69 2.68
C ILE A 474 27.12 6.83 3.68
N THR A 475 26.20 7.78 3.64
CA THR A 475 25.94 8.73 4.71
C THR A 475 24.68 8.31 5.45
N LEU A 476 24.83 7.98 6.74
CA LEU A 476 23.72 7.63 7.63
C LEU A 476 23.16 8.89 8.29
N HIS A 477 21.84 9.01 8.26
CA HIS A 477 21.08 10.02 9.01
C HIS A 477 20.05 9.33 9.90
N VAL A 478 19.83 9.91 11.08
CA VAL A 478 18.76 9.52 12.00
C VAL A 478 17.98 10.77 12.40
N ASN A 479 16.67 10.78 12.23
CA ASN A 479 15.79 11.91 12.52
C ASN A 479 16.33 13.21 11.90
N ASP A 480 16.75 13.14 10.62
CA ASP A 480 17.36 14.19 9.82
C ASP A 480 18.77 14.66 10.23
N ALA A 481 19.27 14.24 11.39
CA ALA A 481 20.63 14.52 11.81
C ALA A 481 21.62 13.58 11.09
N LYS A 482 22.64 14.15 10.46
CA LYS A 482 23.76 13.36 9.91
C LYS A 482 24.55 12.72 11.04
N ILE A 483 24.65 11.40 11.04
CA ILE A 483 25.40 10.63 12.03
C ILE A 483 26.84 10.43 11.57
N GLN A 484 27.03 9.83 10.39
CA GLN A 484 28.35 9.48 9.89
C GLN A 484 28.33 9.21 8.37
N THR A 485 29.45 9.50 7.70
CA THR A 485 29.76 8.99 6.35
C THR A 485 30.86 7.95 6.47
N PHE A 486 30.71 6.82 5.79
CA PHE A 486 31.68 5.73 5.81
C PHE A 486 31.71 5.00 4.46
N SER A 487 32.85 4.38 4.15
CA SER A 487 33.03 3.55 2.95
C SER A 487 32.84 2.07 3.29
N VAL A 488 32.22 1.34 2.37
CA VAL A 488 31.99 -0.09 2.47
C VAL A 488 32.28 -0.82 1.16
N ASN A 489 32.63 -2.10 1.29
CA ASN A 489 32.86 -3.04 0.19
C ASN A 489 32.55 -4.45 0.73
N SER A 490 31.67 -5.19 0.08
CA SER A 490 31.31 -6.56 0.49
C SER A 490 32.16 -7.64 -0.20
N GLY A 491 33.07 -7.25 -1.09
CA GLY A 491 33.91 -8.16 -1.84
C GLY A 491 33.26 -8.76 -3.10
N GLY A 492 32.03 -8.34 -3.44
CA GLY A 492 31.34 -8.80 -4.65
C GLY A 492 29.90 -8.31 -4.74
N TRP A 493 29.34 -8.35 -5.96
CA TRP A 493 27.95 -7.92 -6.25
C TRP A 493 26.88 -8.96 -5.90
N GLN A 494 27.29 -10.11 -5.36
CA GLN A 494 26.39 -11.16 -4.86
C GLN A 494 26.72 -11.56 -3.41
N THR A 495 27.40 -10.65 -2.68
CA THR A 495 27.82 -10.88 -1.30
C THR A 495 27.25 -9.79 -0.42
N VAL A 496 26.50 -10.17 0.62
CA VAL A 496 25.98 -9.24 1.61
C VAL A 496 27.02 -8.97 2.68
N GLY A 497 27.52 -7.74 2.72
CA GLY A 497 28.35 -7.21 3.79
C GLY A 497 27.49 -6.61 4.91
N ARG A 498 28.09 -6.40 6.08
CA ARG A 498 27.40 -5.83 7.25
C ARG A 498 28.23 -4.72 7.89
N ARG A 499 27.59 -3.61 8.20
CA ARG A 499 28.19 -2.51 8.95
C ARG A 499 27.29 -2.12 10.12
N THR A 500 27.83 -2.20 11.34
CA THR A 500 27.10 -1.81 12.57
C THR A 500 27.61 -0.47 13.08
N ILE A 501 26.70 0.41 13.45
CA ILE A 501 26.95 1.74 14.00
C ILE A 501 26.03 1.93 15.20
N ASN A 502 26.55 2.47 16.30
CA ASN A 502 25.72 2.84 17.43
C ASN A 502 25.03 4.18 17.14
N VAL A 503 23.74 4.23 17.37
CA VAL A 503 22.88 5.42 17.15
C VAL A 503 22.01 5.69 18.37
N GLN A 504 21.64 6.93 18.59
CA GLN A 504 20.63 7.31 19.58
C GLN A 504 19.26 7.34 18.90
N LEU A 505 18.31 6.57 19.42
CA LEU A 505 16.92 6.57 18.98
C LEU A 505 16.03 7.10 20.10
N GLN A 506 14.96 7.77 19.71
CA GLN A 506 13.94 8.29 20.61
C GLN A 506 12.79 7.29 20.71
N LYS A 507 12.17 7.17 21.88
CA LYS A 507 10.95 6.39 22.05
C LYS A 507 9.90 6.81 21.02
N GLY A 508 9.27 5.84 20.38
CA GLY A 508 8.31 6.03 19.30
C GLY A 508 8.97 5.93 17.92
N TRP A 509 8.50 6.73 16.98
CA TRP A 509 8.91 6.70 15.59
C TRP A 509 10.22 7.44 15.34
N ASN A 510 11.09 6.81 14.57
CA ASN A 510 12.35 7.38 14.09
C ASN A 510 12.43 7.23 12.58
N LYS A 511 13.10 8.16 11.93
CA LYS A 511 13.44 8.11 10.52
C LYS A 511 14.91 7.74 10.35
N VAL A 512 15.18 6.70 9.56
CA VAL A 512 16.54 6.30 9.18
C VAL A 512 16.68 6.54 7.67
N ARG A 513 17.72 7.29 7.26
CA ARG A 513 17.99 7.62 5.86
C ARG A 513 19.43 7.28 5.50
N LEU A 514 19.60 6.63 4.36
CA LEU A 514 20.88 6.38 3.73
C LEU A 514 20.98 7.20 2.44
N SER A 515 22.09 7.92 2.26
CA SER A 515 22.28 8.84 1.12
C SER A 515 23.72 8.88 0.62
N ASN A 516 23.89 9.28 -0.62
CA ASN A 516 25.16 9.69 -1.21
C ASN A 516 24.91 10.58 -2.44
N SER A 517 24.84 11.88 -2.26
CA SER A 517 24.52 12.82 -3.35
C SER A 517 25.62 12.96 -4.42
N SER A 518 26.85 12.57 -4.12
CA SER A 518 28.00 12.77 -5.00
C SER A 518 28.39 11.56 -5.84
N ASN A 519 27.93 10.36 -5.48
CA ASN A 519 28.26 9.11 -6.19
C ASN A 519 27.22 8.02 -5.86
N TRP A 520 27.31 6.88 -6.57
CA TRP A 520 26.48 5.72 -6.29
C TRP A 520 26.71 5.17 -4.87
N MET A 521 25.62 4.80 -4.21
CA MET A 521 25.65 4.00 -3.00
C MET A 521 25.86 2.51 -3.33
N PRO A 522 26.28 1.66 -2.37
CA PRO A 522 26.06 0.23 -2.49
C PRO A 522 24.56 -0.07 -2.58
N ASP A 523 24.20 -1.23 -3.15
CA ASP A 523 22.85 -1.76 -2.99
C ASP A 523 22.60 -2.11 -1.52
N ILE A 524 21.37 -1.97 -1.08
CA ILE A 524 20.98 -2.18 0.31
C ILE A 524 19.99 -3.35 0.43
N ASP A 525 20.27 -4.24 1.35
CA ASP A 525 19.46 -5.42 1.68
C ASP A 525 18.48 -5.10 2.81
N TYR A 526 18.98 -4.63 3.95
CA TYR A 526 18.15 -4.32 5.13
C TYR A 526 18.85 -3.37 6.10
N ILE A 527 18.10 -2.91 7.11
CA ILE A 527 18.67 -2.47 8.38
C ILE A 527 18.15 -3.34 9.52
N GLU A 528 19.00 -3.55 10.54
CA GLU A 528 18.62 -4.14 11.84
C GLU A 528 18.82 -3.11 12.94
N VAL A 529 17.85 -3.02 13.84
CA VAL A 529 17.85 -2.11 14.97
C VAL A 529 17.70 -2.91 16.25
N VAL A 530 18.75 -2.93 17.06
CA VAL A 530 18.79 -3.71 18.30
C VAL A 530 19.25 -2.83 19.45
N LYS A 531 18.46 -2.78 20.52
CA LYS A 531 18.81 -1.99 21.71
C LYS A 531 20.12 -2.46 22.32
N VAL A 532 21.02 -1.52 22.62
CA VAL A 532 22.21 -1.81 23.42
C VAL A 532 21.75 -2.06 24.86
N PRO A 533 22.05 -3.23 25.46
CA PRO A 533 21.71 -3.44 26.86
C PRO A 533 22.41 -2.37 27.71
N THR A 534 21.65 -1.59 28.42
CA THR A 534 22.23 -0.72 29.48
C THR A 534 22.89 -1.62 30.49
N ALA A 535 24.20 -1.45 30.71
CA ALA A 535 24.87 -2.12 31.82
C ALA A 535 24.06 -1.79 33.08
N VAL A 536 23.54 -2.80 33.73
CA VAL A 536 22.93 -2.62 35.04
C VAL A 536 24.06 -2.08 35.90
N SER A 537 24.02 -0.80 36.27
CA SER A 537 24.93 -0.26 37.29
C SER A 537 24.78 -1.16 38.51
N PRO A 538 25.86 -1.69 39.06
CA PRO A 538 25.75 -2.43 40.29
C PRO A 538 25.05 -1.53 41.28
N LEU A 539 23.96 -2.00 41.90
CA LEU A 539 23.23 -1.28 42.94
C LEU A 539 24.25 -0.90 44.01
N SER A 540 24.75 0.31 43.97
CA SER A 540 25.56 0.91 45.02
C SER A 540 24.61 1.18 46.18
N GLY A 541 24.47 0.21 47.08
CA GLY A 541 23.65 0.36 48.28
C GLY A 541 22.90 -0.88 48.79
N ALA A 542 23.08 -2.05 48.21
CA ALA A 542 22.60 -3.26 48.88
C ALA A 542 23.60 -3.63 50.00
N SER A 543 23.22 -3.34 51.24
CA SER A 543 23.87 -3.84 52.44
C SER A 543 24.02 -5.37 52.34
N SER A 544 25.15 -5.88 52.78
CA SER A 544 25.64 -7.25 52.77
C SER A 544 24.83 -8.23 53.62
N GLU A 545 23.60 -8.51 53.23
CA GLU A 545 22.78 -9.59 53.79
C GLU A 545 21.95 -10.36 52.74
N ALA A 546 22.51 -10.60 51.55
CA ALA A 546 21.97 -11.63 50.68
C ALA A 546 22.57 -12.97 51.05
N GLY A 547 21.73 -13.93 51.45
CA GLY A 547 22.15 -15.28 51.80
C GLY A 547 22.96 -15.93 50.67
N LYS A 548 24.03 -16.62 50.99
CA LYS A 548 25.06 -17.20 50.11
C LYS A 548 24.59 -18.22 49.04
N ASP A 549 23.29 -18.40 48.80
CA ASP A 549 22.74 -19.42 47.89
C ASP A 549 21.64 -18.92 46.92
N GLU A 550 21.55 -17.63 46.71
CA GLU A 550 20.55 -17.08 45.77
C GLU A 550 21.08 -17.04 44.33
N ILE A 551 20.34 -17.65 43.41
CA ILE A 551 20.66 -17.71 41.98
C ILE A 551 19.68 -16.81 41.22
N PHE A 552 20.21 -15.91 40.36
CA PHE A 552 19.43 -15.02 39.54
C PHE A 552 19.71 -15.26 38.06
N LEU A 553 18.68 -15.15 37.21
CA LEU A 553 18.80 -15.08 35.76
C LEU A 553 19.41 -13.74 35.36
N LEU A 554 19.94 -13.65 34.12
CA LEU A 554 20.50 -12.40 33.57
C LEU A 554 19.51 -11.24 33.52
N ASN A 555 18.21 -11.50 33.55
CA ASN A 555 17.13 -10.48 33.61
C ASN A 555 16.78 -10.07 35.06
N GLY A 556 17.52 -10.49 36.05
CA GLY A 556 17.31 -10.13 37.45
C GLY A 556 16.27 -10.96 38.22
N LEU A 557 15.61 -11.93 37.58
CA LEU A 557 14.61 -12.80 38.22
C LEU A 557 15.31 -13.88 39.07
N LYS A 558 14.82 -14.06 40.31
CA LYS A 558 15.30 -15.08 41.23
C LYS A 558 14.83 -16.47 40.79
N MET A 559 15.75 -17.41 40.58
CA MET A 559 15.41 -18.79 40.24
C MET A 559 14.89 -19.56 41.46
N LYS A 560 13.70 -20.16 41.33
CA LYS A 560 13.25 -21.22 42.28
C LYS A 560 14.04 -22.50 42.03
N LYS A 561 14.58 -23.11 43.12
CA LYS A 561 15.28 -24.39 43.04
C LYS A 561 14.36 -25.48 42.47
N GLN A 562 14.31 -25.67 41.16
CA GLN A 562 13.91 -26.92 40.50
C GLN A 562 14.04 -26.81 38.98
N ASN A 563 14.96 -27.51 38.41
CA ASN A 563 15.12 -28.18 37.11
C ASN A 563 16.51 -28.00 36.49
N LYS A 564 17.29 -29.07 36.57
CA LYS A 564 18.65 -29.19 36.02
C LYS A 564 18.67 -29.57 34.51
N SER A 565 17.70 -29.22 33.70
CA SER A 565 17.63 -29.71 32.31
C SER A 565 17.68 -28.68 31.19
N SER A 566 17.92 -27.40 31.45
CA SER A 566 18.10 -26.41 30.39
C SER A 566 19.44 -25.70 30.52
N LYS A 567 20.18 -25.58 29.39
CA LYS A 567 21.36 -24.72 29.29
C LYS A 567 20.95 -23.28 29.60
N ALA A 568 21.22 -22.80 30.79
CA ALA A 568 20.89 -21.43 31.21
C ALA A 568 22.16 -20.73 31.69
N ILE A 569 22.26 -19.45 31.41
CA ILE A 569 23.27 -18.56 31.95
C ILE A 569 22.70 -17.93 33.22
N TYR A 570 23.36 -18.08 34.36
CA TYR A 570 22.92 -17.51 35.63
C TYR A 570 24.06 -16.85 36.38
N ILE A 571 23.75 -16.00 37.34
CA ILE A 571 24.69 -15.32 38.22
C ILE A 571 24.52 -15.89 39.62
N LYS A 572 25.62 -16.38 40.21
CA LYS A 572 25.71 -16.81 41.60
C LYS A 572 26.93 -16.14 42.21
N ASP A 573 26.79 -15.56 43.40
CA ASP A 573 27.85 -14.86 44.12
C ASP A 573 28.62 -13.83 43.26
N GLY A 574 27.89 -13.09 42.40
CA GLY A 574 28.47 -12.11 41.48
C GLY A 574 29.25 -12.69 40.30
N LYS A 575 29.30 -14.00 40.13
CA LYS A 575 29.98 -14.69 39.02
C LYS A 575 28.97 -15.31 38.04
N LYS A 576 29.30 -15.23 36.74
CA LYS A 576 28.53 -15.83 35.65
C LYS A 576 28.84 -17.32 35.52
N TYR A 577 27.82 -18.15 35.49
CA TYR A 577 27.89 -19.58 35.24
C TYR A 577 27.07 -19.95 34.02
N ILE A 578 27.51 -20.99 33.29
CA ILE A 578 26.81 -21.59 32.15
C ILE A 578 26.65 -23.07 32.48
N ASN A 579 25.41 -23.58 32.52
CA ASN A 579 25.13 -25.01 32.64
C ASN A 579 25.09 -25.65 31.27
#